data_d80b55684302395336effeb0286dc6bd
#
_entry.id   d80b55684302395336effeb0286dc6bd
#
_cell.length_a   1.000
_cell.length_b   1.000
_cell.length_c   1.000
_cell.angle_alpha   90.00
_cell.angle_beta   90.00
_cell.angle_gamma   90.00
#
_symmetry.space_group_name_H-M   'P 1'
#
loop_
_entity.id
_entity.type
_entity.pdbx_description
1 polymer ?
#
loop_
_entity_poly.entity_id
_entity_poly.type
_entity_poly.pdbx_seq_one_letter_code
_entity_poly.pdbx_strand_id
1 'polypeptide(L)'
;MRRILCAVLALALLVSGCGTHSGIAVTDLDAQTSAELDTAINEVLSSAAVPGAIVGVWGPKGQYVRAFGLANTTTRAPMRTDFYHRIGSVTKTFTVTAVLQLVDEGKVGLDDPIAKYVDKVPGGDKITLRQLARMQSGLFNYSMSLVFNRDLEADPRRRYSTQQLLDYAFAQPPNFPAGQGYEYSNTNAVLLGQVVEKVSGQSLPAFVREHITEPLGLKDTSFPDTSTIPDPHAQGYTQLTPTGPLIDSTDWSPSWASWAGAMISTLEDLRIWVPALATGKLLTPATQQQRLQTVAMPPVPDDIRYGLGIFDAHGWIGHNGSIPGYQTLAIYSPAEQTTVVALLNTDVAKQPAQPSTLFGTAITKVISPDHVFLLENAIPQPR
;
A
#
# COMPACT_ATOMS: atom_id res chain seq x y z
N MET A 1 -41.16 68.73 41.28
CA MET A 1 -41.39 67.51 40.43
C MET A 1 -40.06 66.81 40.09
N ARG A 2 -39.71 65.87 40.89
CA ARG A 2 -38.42 65.07 40.70
C ARG A 2 -38.72 63.85 39.92
N ARG A 3 -38.06 63.67 38.78
CA ARG A 3 -38.06 62.43 37.98
C ARG A 3 -36.93 61.51 38.48
N ILE A 4 -37.30 60.32 38.92
CA ILE A 4 -36.38 59.27 39.34
C ILE A 4 -36.08 58.47 38.09
N LEU A 5 -34.80 58.35 37.77
CA LEU A 5 -34.29 57.53 36.69
C LEU A 5 -33.87 56.19 37.31
N CYS A 6 -34.56 55.10 36.97
CA CYS A 6 -34.12 53.69 37.29
C CYS A 6 -33.15 53.23 36.24
N ALA A 7 -31.92 53.00 36.64
CA ALA A 7 -30.90 52.27 35.80
C ALA A 7 -31.04 50.81 36.06
N VAL A 8 -31.34 50.04 34.98
CA VAL A 8 -31.32 48.56 34.97
C VAL A 8 -29.94 48.14 34.56
N LEU A 9 -29.22 47.52 35.47
CA LEU A 9 -27.92 46.93 35.21
C LEU A 9 -28.14 45.47 34.65
N ALA A 10 -27.90 45.26 33.37
CA ALA A 10 -27.89 43.92 32.75
C ALA A 10 -26.52 43.28 32.95
N LEU A 11 -26.46 42.22 33.78
CA LEU A 11 -25.28 41.43 34.04
C LEU A 11 -25.18 40.35 32.94
N ALA A 12 -24.31 40.52 31.94
CA ALA A 12 -24.01 39.51 30.93
C ALA A 12 -23.02 38.50 31.49
N LEU A 13 -23.49 37.28 31.80
CA LEU A 13 -22.66 36.14 32.14
C LEU A 13 -22.05 35.57 30.83
N LEU A 14 -20.78 35.86 30.59
CA LEU A 14 -19.97 35.18 29.59
C LEU A 14 -19.58 33.81 30.15
N VAL A 15 -20.28 32.76 29.72
CA VAL A 15 -19.85 31.37 29.91
C VAL A 15 -18.82 31.05 28.83
N SER A 16 -17.55 31.21 29.18
CA SER A 16 -16.43 30.68 28.36
C SER A 16 -16.39 29.18 28.53
N GLY A 17 -17.07 28.46 27.64
CA GLY A 17 -16.91 27.03 27.48
C GLY A 17 -15.56 26.72 26.85
N CYS A 18 -14.49 26.49 27.64
CA CYS A 18 -13.31 25.79 27.20
C CYS A 18 -13.70 24.34 26.92
N GLY A 19 -14.03 24.07 25.68
CA GLY A 19 -14.07 22.69 25.17
C GLY A 19 -12.65 22.13 25.14
N THR A 20 -12.25 21.44 26.21
CA THR A 20 -11.06 20.60 26.20
C THR A 20 -11.34 19.44 25.24
N HIS A 21 -10.80 19.55 24.01
CA HIS A 21 -10.59 18.38 23.20
C HIS A 21 -9.58 17.51 23.97
N SER A 22 -10.07 16.56 24.76
CA SER A 22 -9.27 15.47 25.30
C SER A 22 -8.89 14.57 24.12
N GLY A 23 -7.83 14.95 23.41
CA GLY A 23 -7.08 14.01 22.60
C GLY A 23 -6.64 12.89 23.53
N ILE A 24 -7.11 11.67 23.30
CA ILE A 24 -6.60 10.49 23.99
C ILE A 24 -5.10 10.50 23.70
N ALA A 25 -4.29 10.74 24.73
CA ALA A 25 -2.84 10.66 24.61
C ALA A 25 -2.52 9.20 24.24
N VAL A 26 -2.00 9.00 23.03
CA VAL A 26 -1.56 7.68 22.58
C VAL A 26 -0.37 7.32 23.46
N THR A 27 -0.53 6.31 24.32
CA THR A 27 0.54 5.82 25.18
C THR A 27 1.47 4.91 24.39
N ASP A 28 2.76 4.93 24.69
CA ASP A 28 3.70 3.97 24.13
C ASP A 28 3.39 2.55 24.67
N LEU A 29 3.75 1.51 23.90
CA LEU A 29 3.76 0.13 24.39
C LEU A 29 4.65 0.04 25.64
N ASP A 30 4.33 -0.92 26.52
CA ASP A 30 5.15 -1.17 27.70
C ASP A 30 6.62 -1.44 27.33
N ALA A 31 7.50 -1.20 28.29
CA ALA A 31 8.95 -1.27 28.08
C ALA A 31 9.44 -2.69 27.70
N GLN A 32 8.79 -3.75 28.21
CA GLN A 32 9.15 -5.12 27.90
C GLN A 32 8.80 -5.45 26.45
N THR A 33 7.55 -5.23 26.05
CA THR A 33 7.09 -5.45 24.67
C THR A 33 7.91 -4.62 23.67
N SER A 34 8.24 -3.36 24.03
CA SER A 34 9.09 -2.51 23.18
C SER A 34 10.51 -3.07 23.01
N ALA A 35 11.12 -3.61 24.07
CA ALA A 35 12.45 -4.23 24.00
C ALA A 35 12.44 -5.57 23.23
N GLU A 36 11.38 -6.35 23.32
CA GLU A 36 11.18 -7.57 22.55
C GLU A 36 11.05 -7.25 21.05
N LEU A 37 10.30 -6.20 20.69
CA LEU A 37 10.21 -5.68 19.32
C LEU A 37 11.56 -5.19 18.80
N ASP A 38 12.31 -4.40 19.60
CA ASP A 38 13.65 -3.93 19.22
C ASP A 38 14.57 -5.11 18.91
N THR A 39 14.54 -6.17 19.73
CA THR A 39 15.33 -7.38 19.53
C THR A 39 14.93 -8.11 18.24
N ALA A 40 13.65 -8.41 18.09
CA ALA A 40 13.14 -9.16 16.93
C ALA A 40 13.39 -8.42 15.61
N ILE A 41 13.21 -7.09 15.59
CA ILE A 41 13.44 -6.26 14.39
C ILE A 41 14.94 -6.22 14.06
N ASN A 42 15.84 -6.06 15.04
CA ASN A 42 17.28 -6.04 14.79
C ASN A 42 17.81 -7.39 14.29
N GLU A 43 17.25 -8.51 14.77
CA GLU A 43 17.57 -9.84 14.26
C GLU A 43 17.21 -9.98 12.78
N VAL A 44 16.00 -9.55 12.39
CA VAL A 44 15.57 -9.58 10.99
C VAL A 44 16.39 -8.61 10.14
N LEU A 45 16.62 -7.37 10.61
CA LEU A 45 17.44 -6.38 9.92
C LEU A 45 18.82 -6.96 9.56
N SER A 46 19.45 -7.64 10.53
CA SER A 46 20.76 -8.27 10.35
C SER A 46 20.71 -9.49 9.43
N SER A 47 19.79 -10.44 9.70
CA SER A 47 19.73 -11.71 8.96
C SER A 47 19.27 -11.56 7.53
N ALA A 48 18.39 -10.60 7.24
CA ALA A 48 17.93 -10.26 5.90
C ALA A 48 18.84 -9.23 5.19
N ALA A 49 19.88 -8.73 5.86
CA ALA A 49 20.82 -7.72 5.35
C ALA A 49 20.11 -6.44 4.86
N VAL A 50 19.09 -5.99 5.59
CA VAL A 50 18.35 -4.75 5.29
C VAL A 50 19.17 -3.56 5.78
N PRO A 51 19.49 -2.56 4.93
CA PRO A 51 20.29 -1.39 5.35
C PRO A 51 19.58 -0.57 6.42
N GLY A 52 18.27 -0.34 6.27
CA GLY A 52 17.48 0.41 7.21
C GLY A 52 15.99 0.14 7.11
N ALA A 53 15.29 0.38 8.21
CA ALA A 53 13.85 0.18 8.32
C ALA A 53 13.19 1.26 9.18
N ILE A 54 11.91 1.53 8.88
CA ILE A 54 11.01 2.32 9.72
C ILE A 54 9.85 1.39 10.09
N VAL A 55 9.56 1.25 11.38
CA VAL A 55 8.51 0.36 11.87
C VAL A 55 7.56 1.14 12.76
N GLY A 56 6.26 0.93 12.52
CA GLY A 56 5.20 1.43 13.36
C GLY A 56 4.19 0.35 13.71
N VAL A 57 3.81 0.30 14.98
CA VAL A 57 2.74 -0.53 15.51
C VAL A 57 1.80 0.37 16.30
N TRP A 58 0.49 0.27 16.07
CA TRP A 58 -0.53 1.01 16.80
C TRP A 58 -1.70 0.11 17.11
N GLY A 59 -2.11 0.05 18.35
CA GLY A 59 -3.21 -0.78 18.82
C GLY A 59 -3.73 -0.37 20.18
N PRO A 60 -4.69 -1.12 20.75
CA PRO A 60 -5.28 -0.81 22.06
C PRO A 60 -4.28 -0.79 23.23
N LYS A 61 -3.15 -1.52 23.08
CA LYS A 61 -2.10 -1.60 24.12
C LYS A 61 -1.13 -0.42 24.07
N GLY A 62 -1.19 0.42 23.02
CA GLY A 62 -0.31 1.55 22.82
C GLY A 62 0.29 1.61 21.43
N GLN A 63 1.32 2.42 21.27
CA GLN A 63 2.07 2.57 20.03
C GLN A 63 3.55 2.22 20.19
N TYR A 64 4.16 1.83 19.06
CA TYR A 64 5.61 1.68 18.94
C TYR A 64 6.03 2.24 17.60
N VAL A 65 6.90 3.25 17.57
CA VAL A 65 7.41 3.88 16.35
C VAL A 65 8.91 4.02 16.47
N ARG A 66 9.67 3.33 15.59
CA ARG A 66 11.14 3.33 15.60
C ARG A 66 11.71 3.32 14.18
N ALA A 67 12.90 3.88 14.07
CA ALA A 67 13.75 3.79 12.88
C ALA A 67 15.03 3.02 13.22
N PHE A 68 15.46 2.15 12.30
CA PHE A 68 16.58 1.24 12.48
C PHE A 68 17.57 1.35 11.32
N GLY A 69 18.85 1.21 11.58
CA GLY A 69 19.89 1.15 10.56
C GLY A 69 20.12 2.47 9.82
N LEU A 70 20.48 2.37 8.56
CA LEU A 70 21.01 3.47 7.74
C LEU A 70 20.05 3.85 6.60
N ALA A 71 19.79 5.13 6.47
CA ALA A 71 19.14 5.74 5.31
C ALA A 71 20.07 5.82 4.10
N ASN A 72 21.35 5.99 4.37
CA ASN A 72 22.39 6.08 3.35
C ASN A 72 23.63 5.30 3.81
N THR A 73 23.97 4.23 3.09
CA THR A 73 25.08 3.34 3.45
C THR A 73 26.43 3.97 3.21
N THR A 74 26.55 4.94 2.28
CA THR A 74 27.80 5.64 1.95
C THR A 74 28.12 6.70 3.00
N THR A 75 27.16 7.59 3.30
CA THR A 75 27.35 8.67 4.29
C THR A 75 27.12 8.20 5.72
N ARG A 76 26.55 6.99 5.92
CA ARG A 76 26.12 6.43 7.21
C ARG A 76 25.05 7.26 7.91
N ALA A 77 24.27 8.05 7.16
CA ALA A 77 23.14 8.78 7.71
C ALA A 77 22.11 7.79 8.28
N PRO A 78 21.59 8.01 9.50
CA PRO A 78 20.63 7.11 10.12
C PRO A 78 19.25 7.21 9.47
N MET A 79 18.45 6.13 9.58
CA MET A 79 17.02 6.16 9.27
C MET A 79 16.27 7.10 10.22
N ARG A 80 15.15 7.67 9.73
CA ARG A 80 14.25 8.53 10.50
C ARG A 80 12.81 8.14 10.21
N THR A 81 11.93 8.36 11.17
CA THR A 81 10.52 7.96 11.10
C THR A 81 9.65 8.86 10.21
N ASP A 82 10.14 10.03 9.83
CA ASP A 82 9.46 11.04 9.02
C ASP A 82 9.81 10.98 7.51
N PHE A 83 10.46 9.90 7.06
CA PHE A 83 10.87 9.76 5.66
C PHE A 83 9.71 9.40 4.73
N TYR A 84 9.71 10.02 3.55
CA TYR A 84 8.96 9.54 2.39
C TYR A 84 9.53 8.23 1.88
N HIS A 85 8.63 7.39 1.37
CA HIS A 85 8.96 6.04 0.93
C HIS A 85 8.14 5.64 -0.30
N ARG A 86 8.76 4.87 -1.23
CA ARG A 86 8.01 4.21 -2.31
C ARG A 86 7.28 3.00 -1.75
N ILE A 87 5.96 2.97 -1.93
CA ILE A 87 5.12 1.95 -1.29
C ILE A 87 4.83 0.73 -2.18
N GLY A 88 5.37 0.72 -3.42
CA GLY A 88 5.20 -0.42 -4.31
C GLY A 88 3.73 -0.83 -4.44
N SER A 89 3.46 -2.13 -4.42
CA SER A 89 2.11 -2.68 -4.65
C SER A 89 1.05 -2.30 -3.62
N VAL A 90 1.39 -1.66 -2.51
CA VAL A 90 0.38 -1.01 -1.65
C VAL A 90 -0.43 0.02 -2.45
N THR A 91 0.13 0.57 -3.53
CA THR A 91 -0.58 1.41 -4.51
C THR A 91 -1.88 0.77 -5.03
N LYS A 92 -1.91 -0.57 -5.22
CA LYS A 92 -3.11 -1.27 -5.71
C LYS A 92 -4.32 -1.09 -4.80
N THR A 93 -4.08 -0.93 -3.49
CA THR A 93 -5.16 -0.70 -2.52
C THR A 93 -5.87 0.63 -2.78
N PHE A 94 -5.13 1.67 -3.20
CA PHE A 94 -5.69 2.97 -3.61
C PHE A 94 -6.42 2.88 -4.95
N THR A 95 -5.78 2.28 -5.96
CA THR A 95 -6.37 2.12 -7.30
C THR A 95 -7.68 1.34 -7.25
N VAL A 96 -7.73 0.22 -6.51
CA VAL A 96 -8.96 -0.58 -6.38
C VAL A 96 -9.99 0.14 -5.53
N THR A 97 -9.59 0.91 -4.49
CA THR A 97 -10.54 1.73 -3.73
C THR A 97 -11.22 2.77 -4.62
N ALA A 98 -10.49 3.41 -5.53
CA ALA A 98 -11.07 4.34 -6.50
C ALA A 98 -12.13 3.66 -7.40
N VAL A 99 -11.87 2.44 -7.88
CA VAL A 99 -12.87 1.66 -8.61
C VAL A 99 -14.09 1.35 -7.75
N LEU A 100 -13.89 0.95 -6.49
CA LEU A 100 -14.98 0.60 -5.58
C LEU A 100 -15.83 1.82 -5.18
N GLN A 101 -15.27 3.01 -5.13
CA GLN A 101 -16.04 4.25 -4.97
C GLN A 101 -16.94 4.51 -6.19
N LEU A 102 -16.45 4.27 -7.41
CA LEU A 102 -17.29 4.34 -8.61
C LEU A 102 -18.39 3.26 -8.63
N VAL A 103 -18.17 2.11 -7.99
CA VAL A 103 -19.23 1.10 -7.75
C VAL A 103 -20.29 1.64 -6.80
N ASP A 104 -19.89 2.27 -5.69
CA ASP A 104 -20.81 2.89 -4.73
C ASP A 104 -21.64 4.01 -5.36
N GLU A 105 -21.07 4.74 -6.31
CA GLU A 105 -21.74 5.77 -7.08
C GLU A 105 -22.65 5.21 -8.21
N GLY A 106 -22.65 3.89 -8.42
CA GLY A 106 -23.43 3.23 -9.48
C GLY A 106 -22.92 3.51 -10.90
N LYS A 107 -21.69 4.06 -11.03
CA LYS A 107 -21.07 4.39 -12.32
C LYS A 107 -20.47 3.19 -13.03
N VAL A 108 -20.04 2.18 -12.28
CA VAL A 108 -19.53 0.90 -12.80
C VAL A 108 -20.11 -0.27 -12.00
N GLY A 109 -20.25 -1.44 -12.63
CA GLY A 109 -20.55 -2.71 -11.96
C GLY A 109 -19.28 -3.55 -11.79
N LEU A 110 -19.10 -4.21 -10.64
CA LEU A 110 -17.96 -5.12 -10.46
C LEU A 110 -17.95 -6.26 -11.48
N ASP A 111 -19.10 -6.66 -11.96
CA ASP A 111 -19.27 -7.74 -12.94
C ASP A 111 -19.38 -7.23 -14.39
N ASP A 112 -19.19 -5.93 -14.59
CA ASP A 112 -19.04 -5.36 -15.94
C ASP A 112 -17.78 -5.90 -16.63
N PRO A 113 -17.83 -6.24 -17.92
CA PRO A 113 -16.65 -6.62 -18.68
C PRO A 113 -15.73 -5.41 -18.91
N ILE A 114 -14.40 -5.64 -18.83
CA ILE A 114 -13.42 -4.57 -19.04
C ILE A 114 -13.54 -3.92 -20.43
N ALA A 115 -13.95 -4.68 -21.46
CA ALA A 115 -14.15 -4.17 -22.80
C ALA A 115 -15.18 -3.04 -22.90
N LYS A 116 -16.04 -2.87 -21.88
CA LYS A 116 -16.97 -1.72 -21.79
C LYS A 116 -16.22 -0.39 -21.58
N TYR A 117 -15.01 -0.44 -21.04
CA TYR A 117 -14.24 0.74 -20.61
C TYR A 117 -12.91 0.91 -21.35
N VAL A 118 -12.24 -0.20 -21.65
CA VAL A 118 -10.91 -0.23 -22.27
C VAL A 118 -10.93 -1.13 -23.50
N ASP A 119 -10.58 -0.53 -24.64
CA ASP A 119 -10.55 -1.24 -25.91
C ASP A 119 -9.34 -2.18 -26.03
N LYS A 120 -9.44 -3.17 -26.91
CA LYS A 120 -8.36 -4.08 -27.34
C LYS A 120 -7.75 -4.94 -26.22
N VAL A 121 -8.41 -5.10 -25.08
CA VAL A 121 -7.99 -6.03 -24.04
C VAL A 121 -8.23 -7.46 -24.53
N PRO A 122 -7.21 -8.35 -24.56
CA PRO A 122 -7.39 -9.75 -24.96
C PRO A 122 -8.44 -10.44 -24.10
N GLY A 123 -9.53 -10.92 -24.70
CA GLY A 123 -10.65 -11.54 -23.96
C GLY A 123 -11.43 -10.59 -23.06
N GLY A 124 -11.33 -9.29 -23.30
CA GLY A 124 -11.92 -8.26 -22.45
C GLY A 124 -13.44 -8.30 -22.31
N ASP A 125 -14.14 -8.94 -23.24
CA ASP A 125 -15.58 -9.24 -23.19
C ASP A 125 -15.96 -10.25 -22.10
N LYS A 126 -14.99 -11.05 -21.61
CA LYS A 126 -15.15 -12.11 -20.60
C LYS A 126 -14.46 -11.81 -19.28
N ILE A 127 -13.63 -10.77 -19.23
CA ILE A 127 -12.90 -10.37 -18.02
C ILE A 127 -13.67 -9.29 -17.30
N THR A 128 -14.11 -9.52 -16.07
CA THR A 128 -14.84 -8.53 -15.27
C THR A 128 -13.90 -7.67 -14.44
N LEU A 129 -14.38 -6.49 -14.00
CA LEU A 129 -13.63 -5.63 -13.07
C LEU A 129 -13.33 -6.36 -11.75
N ARG A 130 -14.24 -7.21 -11.28
CA ARG A 130 -14.05 -8.09 -10.10
C ARG A 130 -12.87 -9.03 -10.30
N GLN A 131 -12.80 -9.70 -11.45
CA GLN A 131 -11.71 -10.63 -11.75
C GLN A 131 -10.35 -9.92 -11.87
N LEU A 132 -10.33 -8.71 -12.43
CA LEU A 132 -9.11 -7.87 -12.42
C LEU A 132 -8.67 -7.54 -10.99
N ALA A 133 -9.60 -7.05 -10.15
CA ALA A 133 -9.29 -6.65 -8.77
C ALA A 133 -8.90 -7.84 -7.86
N ARG A 134 -9.37 -9.06 -8.19
CA ARG A 134 -9.05 -10.33 -7.46
C ARG A 134 -7.90 -11.13 -8.07
N MET A 135 -7.20 -10.59 -9.06
CA MET A 135 -6.09 -11.32 -9.73
C MET A 135 -6.55 -12.62 -10.42
N GLN A 136 -7.76 -12.63 -10.97
CA GLN A 136 -8.38 -13.77 -11.67
C GLN A 136 -8.62 -13.52 -13.16
N SER A 137 -8.00 -12.51 -13.75
CA SER A 137 -8.20 -12.15 -15.16
C SER A 137 -7.55 -13.14 -16.14
N GLY A 138 -6.47 -13.80 -15.72
CA GLY A 138 -5.60 -14.60 -16.58
C GLY A 138 -4.69 -13.76 -17.49
N LEU A 139 -4.79 -12.44 -17.50
CA LEU A 139 -3.94 -11.59 -18.32
C LEU A 139 -2.47 -11.68 -17.86
N PHE A 140 -1.59 -11.84 -18.85
CA PHE A 140 -0.15 -11.89 -18.59
C PHE A 140 0.33 -10.66 -17.83
N ASN A 141 1.17 -10.86 -16.83
CA ASN A 141 1.77 -9.78 -16.06
C ASN A 141 2.95 -9.18 -16.84
N TYR A 142 2.83 -7.92 -17.33
CA TYR A 142 3.89 -7.28 -18.10
C TYR A 142 5.25 -7.29 -17.40
N SER A 143 5.28 -7.21 -16.05
CA SER A 143 6.54 -7.23 -15.29
C SER A 143 7.24 -8.60 -15.28
N MET A 144 6.60 -9.64 -15.80
CA MET A 144 7.20 -10.96 -16.03
C MET A 144 7.72 -11.13 -17.47
N SER A 145 7.54 -10.14 -18.33
CA SER A 145 8.05 -10.16 -19.70
C SER A 145 9.57 -10.02 -19.72
N LEU A 146 10.27 -10.98 -20.32
CA LEU A 146 11.73 -10.89 -20.50
C LEU A 146 12.16 -9.67 -21.32
N VAL A 147 11.33 -9.27 -22.29
CA VAL A 147 11.59 -8.06 -23.10
C VAL A 147 11.47 -6.82 -22.25
N PHE A 148 10.40 -6.72 -21.44
CA PHE A 148 10.22 -5.61 -20.50
C PHE A 148 11.39 -5.53 -19.49
N ASN A 149 11.77 -6.65 -18.88
CA ASN A 149 12.84 -6.67 -17.86
C ASN A 149 14.17 -6.22 -18.46
N ARG A 150 14.53 -6.73 -19.66
CA ARG A 150 15.71 -6.28 -20.39
C ARG A 150 15.68 -4.77 -20.68
N ASP A 151 14.53 -4.23 -21.12
CA ASP A 151 14.39 -2.82 -21.45
C ASP A 151 14.46 -1.94 -20.18
N LEU A 152 13.93 -2.42 -19.04
CA LEU A 152 14.03 -1.76 -17.74
C LEU A 152 15.46 -1.78 -17.20
N GLU A 153 16.17 -2.89 -17.30
CA GLU A 153 17.57 -3.02 -16.89
C GLU A 153 18.50 -2.16 -17.73
N ALA A 154 18.21 -2.04 -19.03
CA ALA A 154 19.01 -1.20 -19.96
C ALA A 154 18.87 0.30 -19.66
N ASP A 155 17.69 0.75 -19.22
CA ASP A 155 17.45 2.13 -18.81
C ASP A 155 16.41 2.22 -17.69
N PRO A 156 16.83 2.05 -16.42
CA PRO A 156 15.93 2.10 -15.27
C PRO A 156 15.28 3.48 -15.02
N ARG A 157 15.80 4.54 -15.67
CA ARG A 157 15.27 5.89 -15.59
C ARG A 157 14.25 6.21 -16.68
N ARG A 158 14.09 5.31 -17.66
CA ARG A 158 13.09 5.46 -18.74
C ARG A 158 11.69 5.63 -18.19
N ARG A 159 10.92 6.53 -18.79
CA ARG A 159 9.48 6.68 -18.49
C ARG A 159 8.66 5.78 -19.41
N TYR A 160 7.75 5.04 -18.81
CA TYR A 160 6.79 4.20 -19.51
C TYR A 160 5.39 4.83 -19.43
N SER A 161 4.67 4.83 -20.55
CA SER A 161 3.23 5.10 -20.55
C SER A 161 2.46 3.83 -20.18
N THR A 162 1.23 4.00 -19.70
CA THR A 162 0.32 2.86 -19.42
C THR A 162 0.11 1.99 -20.65
N GLN A 163 0.00 2.59 -21.84
CA GLN A 163 -0.16 1.84 -23.10
C GLN A 163 1.07 0.96 -23.39
N GLN A 164 2.30 1.48 -23.22
CA GLN A 164 3.51 0.67 -23.41
C GLN A 164 3.55 -0.53 -22.47
N LEU A 165 3.11 -0.37 -21.21
CA LEU A 165 3.04 -1.50 -20.26
C LEU A 165 2.01 -2.53 -20.71
N LEU A 166 0.85 -2.10 -21.18
CA LEU A 166 -0.17 -2.99 -21.72
C LEU A 166 0.28 -3.68 -23.01
N ASP A 167 1.07 -3.01 -23.87
CA ASP A 167 1.63 -3.62 -25.08
C ASP A 167 2.55 -4.79 -24.74
N TYR A 168 3.39 -4.71 -23.68
CA TYR A 168 4.19 -5.85 -23.20
C TYR A 168 3.31 -7.00 -22.68
N ALA A 169 2.20 -6.67 -22.00
CA ALA A 169 1.27 -7.69 -21.52
C ALA A 169 0.54 -8.39 -22.66
N PHE A 170 0.01 -7.60 -23.61
CA PHE A 170 -0.84 -8.10 -24.69
C PHE A 170 -0.06 -8.76 -25.83
N ALA A 171 1.26 -8.61 -25.85
CA ALA A 171 2.15 -9.39 -26.71
C ALA A 171 2.24 -10.88 -26.31
N GLN A 172 1.72 -11.25 -25.14
CA GLN A 172 1.69 -12.62 -24.62
C GLN A 172 0.23 -13.12 -24.53
N PRO A 173 0.01 -14.43 -24.72
CA PRO A 173 -1.32 -15.00 -24.51
C PRO A 173 -1.70 -14.93 -23.03
N PRO A 174 -3.01 -14.91 -22.70
CA PRO A 174 -3.45 -15.10 -21.32
C PRO A 174 -2.98 -16.44 -20.75
N ASN A 175 -2.60 -16.44 -19.47
CA ASN A 175 -2.07 -17.62 -18.78
C ASN A 175 -3.17 -18.68 -18.50
N PHE A 176 -4.44 -18.21 -18.33
CA PHE A 176 -5.62 -19.05 -18.15
C PHE A 176 -6.90 -18.26 -18.52
N PRO A 177 -8.02 -18.95 -18.76
CA PRO A 177 -9.30 -18.28 -19.00
C PRO A 177 -9.77 -17.51 -17.77
N ALA A 178 -10.37 -16.33 -17.98
CA ALA A 178 -10.86 -15.45 -16.91
C ALA A 178 -11.73 -16.20 -15.90
N GLY A 179 -11.45 -16.02 -14.62
CA GLY A 179 -12.16 -16.65 -13.50
C GLY A 179 -11.76 -18.10 -13.19
N GLN A 180 -10.90 -18.74 -13.98
CA GLN A 180 -10.52 -20.15 -13.79
C GLN A 180 -9.22 -20.36 -13.00
N GLY A 181 -8.57 -19.29 -12.55
CA GLY A 181 -7.32 -19.37 -11.81
C GLY A 181 -7.06 -18.09 -11.03
N TYR A 182 -5.95 -18.10 -10.34
CA TYR A 182 -5.36 -16.93 -9.65
C TYR A 182 -3.93 -16.74 -10.13
N GLU A 183 -3.58 -15.53 -10.53
CA GLU A 183 -2.20 -15.12 -10.76
C GLU A 183 -2.07 -13.62 -10.55
N TYR A 184 -1.14 -13.24 -9.69
CA TYR A 184 -0.87 -11.84 -9.40
C TYR A 184 -0.36 -11.12 -10.65
N SER A 185 -1.03 -10.06 -11.08
CA SER A 185 -0.70 -9.33 -12.30
C SER A 185 -0.81 -7.81 -12.12
N ASN A 186 0.30 -7.11 -12.38
CA ASN A 186 0.31 -5.63 -12.40
C ASN A 186 -0.55 -5.08 -13.54
N THR A 187 -0.70 -5.81 -14.64
CA THR A 187 -1.56 -5.47 -15.78
C THR A 187 -2.99 -5.18 -15.33
N ASN A 188 -3.50 -5.94 -14.36
CA ASN A 188 -4.86 -5.75 -13.85
C ASN A 188 -5.06 -4.37 -13.23
N ALA A 189 -4.11 -3.92 -12.41
CA ALA A 189 -4.21 -2.61 -11.76
C ALA A 189 -4.06 -1.45 -12.75
N VAL A 190 -3.23 -1.62 -13.79
CA VAL A 190 -3.12 -0.64 -14.88
C VAL A 190 -4.47 -0.49 -15.60
N LEU A 191 -5.14 -1.60 -15.93
CA LEU A 191 -6.47 -1.58 -16.54
C LEU A 191 -7.52 -0.95 -15.62
N LEU A 192 -7.53 -1.29 -14.33
CA LEU A 192 -8.46 -0.72 -13.37
C LEU A 192 -8.29 0.79 -13.22
N GLY A 193 -7.06 1.30 -13.26
CA GLY A 193 -6.82 2.73 -13.28
C GLY A 193 -7.37 3.40 -14.54
N GLN A 194 -7.26 2.76 -15.74
CA GLN A 194 -7.90 3.27 -16.96
C GLN A 194 -9.42 3.31 -16.85
N VAL A 195 -10.04 2.35 -16.16
CA VAL A 195 -11.48 2.41 -15.87
C VAL A 195 -11.82 3.65 -15.05
N VAL A 196 -11.05 3.95 -14.00
CA VAL A 196 -11.28 5.16 -13.21
C VAL A 196 -11.19 6.42 -14.07
N GLU A 197 -10.12 6.55 -14.86
CA GLU A 197 -9.95 7.72 -15.75
C GLU A 197 -11.07 7.85 -16.76
N LYS A 198 -11.45 6.73 -17.40
CA LYS A 198 -12.53 6.71 -18.42
C LYS A 198 -13.88 7.14 -17.86
N VAL A 199 -14.20 6.67 -16.66
CA VAL A 199 -15.53 6.84 -16.06
C VAL A 199 -15.66 8.15 -15.30
N SER A 200 -14.61 8.57 -14.59
CA SER A 200 -14.62 9.82 -13.83
C SER A 200 -14.33 11.06 -14.69
N GLY A 201 -13.63 10.88 -15.82
CA GLY A 201 -13.11 11.99 -16.63
C GLY A 201 -11.91 12.70 -16.00
N GLN A 202 -11.38 12.19 -14.89
CA GLN A 202 -10.20 12.70 -14.19
C GLN A 202 -9.00 11.75 -14.39
N SER A 203 -7.77 12.26 -14.24
CA SER A 203 -6.62 11.36 -14.12
C SER A 203 -6.73 10.58 -12.80
N LEU A 204 -6.22 9.33 -12.78
CA LEU A 204 -6.23 8.53 -11.55
C LEU A 204 -5.54 9.24 -10.35
N PRO A 205 -4.37 9.91 -10.53
CA PRO A 205 -3.77 10.69 -9.45
C PRO A 205 -4.69 11.79 -8.89
N ALA A 206 -5.43 12.51 -9.76
CA ALA A 206 -6.38 13.54 -9.33
C ALA A 206 -7.56 12.93 -8.58
N PHE A 207 -8.12 11.83 -9.09
CA PHE A 207 -9.22 11.11 -8.44
C PHE A 207 -8.81 10.60 -7.05
N VAL A 208 -7.66 9.93 -6.95
CA VAL A 208 -7.15 9.42 -5.66
C VAL A 208 -6.91 10.55 -4.67
N ARG A 209 -6.38 11.69 -5.12
CA ARG A 209 -6.19 12.85 -4.25
C ARG A 209 -7.52 13.35 -3.70
N GLU A 210 -8.50 13.62 -4.56
CA GLU A 210 -9.77 14.23 -4.19
C GLU A 210 -10.66 13.29 -3.36
N HIS A 211 -10.69 12.00 -3.71
CA HIS A 211 -11.64 11.04 -3.13
C HIS A 211 -11.05 10.13 -2.06
N ILE A 212 -9.72 10.06 -1.92
CA ILE A 212 -9.08 9.17 -0.94
C ILE A 212 -8.14 9.94 0.00
N THR A 213 -7.09 10.61 -0.56
CA THR A 213 -6.05 11.16 0.31
C THR A 213 -6.51 12.42 1.04
N GLU A 214 -7.18 13.35 0.39
CA GLU A 214 -7.74 14.55 1.03
C GLU A 214 -8.80 14.22 2.10
N PRO A 215 -9.82 13.36 1.84
CA PRO A 215 -10.82 13.00 2.84
C PRO A 215 -10.26 12.29 4.09
N LEU A 216 -9.14 11.58 3.95
CA LEU A 216 -8.46 10.92 5.07
C LEU A 216 -7.35 11.76 5.70
N GLY A 217 -7.01 12.90 5.10
CA GLY A 217 -5.91 13.75 5.54
C GLY A 217 -4.52 13.14 5.32
N LEU A 218 -4.35 12.29 4.29
CA LEU A 218 -3.07 11.71 3.89
C LEU A 218 -2.29 12.76 3.08
N LYS A 219 -1.51 13.58 3.76
CA LYS A 219 -0.87 14.77 3.18
C LYS A 219 0.36 14.45 2.36
N ASP A 220 0.98 13.32 2.68
CA ASP A 220 2.28 12.89 2.16
C ASP A 220 2.17 11.65 1.27
N THR A 221 0.94 11.33 0.80
CA THR A 221 0.64 10.20 -0.08
C THR A 221 0.21 10.69 -1.45
N SER A 222 0.95 10.29 -2.49
CA SER A 222 0.66 10.73 -3.86
C SER A 222 1.24 9.79 -4.93
N PHE A 223 0.75 9.95 -6.17
CA PHE A 223 1.45 9.47 -7.36
C PHE A 223 2.50 10.50 -7.76
N PRO A 224 3.79 10.15 -7.83
CA PRO A 224 4.83 11.09 -8.24
C PRO A 224 4.79 11.35 -9.75
N ASP A 225 4.98 12.61 -10.14
CA ASP A 225 5.09 13.00 -11.55
C ASP A 225 6.47 12.68 -12.14
N THR A 226 7.47 12.47 -11.28
CA THR A 226 8.87 12.23 -11.64
C THR A 226 9.44 11.04 -10.86
N SER A 227 10.73 10.76 -11.06
CA SER A 227 11.46 9.81 -10.21
C SER A 227 11.88 10.38 -8.85
N THR A 228 11.72 11.69 -8.63
CA THR A 228 12.11 12.35 -7.39
C THR A 228 11.18 11.94 -6.25
N ILE A 229 11.77 11.55 -5.12
CA ILE A 229 11.07 11.37 -3.85
C ILE A 229 11.22 12.68 -3.08
N PRO A 230 10.17 13.24 -2.45
CA PRO A 230 10.29 14.42 -1.60
C PRO A 230 11.27 14.21 -0.44
N ASP A 231 11.89 15.28 0.02
CA ASP A 231 12.69 15.25 1.22
C ASP A 231 11.83 15.39 2.49
N PRO A 232 12.20 14.73 3.60
CA PRO A 232 13.34 13.81 3.73
C PRO A 232 13.00 12.38 3.27
N HIS A 233 14.00 11.66 2.70
CA HIS A 233 13.84 10.25 2.31
C HIS A 233 15.14 9.46 2.51
N ALA A 234 15.02 8.13 2.54
CA ALA A 234 16.16 7.22 2.51
C ALA A 234 16.55 6.87 1.08
N GLN A 235 17.83 6.60 0.82
CA GLN A 235 18.24 5.94 -0.42
C GLN A 235 17.73 4.51 -0.46
N GLY A 236 17.26 4.08 -1.64
CA GLY A 236 16.78 2.73 -1.90
C GLY A 236 17.86 1.87 -2.55
N TYR A 237 18.04 0.65 -2.06
CA TYR A 237 19.10 -0.26 -2.50
C TYR A 237 18.53 -1.51 -3.16
N THR A 238 18.97 -1.79 -4.39
CA THR A 238 18.57 -2.98 -5.17
C THR A 238 19.77 -3.75 -5.68
N GLN A 239 19.54 -4.89 -6.34
CA GLN A 239 20.52 -5.68 -7.07
C GLN A 239 20.01 -5.97 -8.47
N LEU A 240 20.83 -5.80 -9.50
CA LEU A 240 20.51 -6.16 -10.89
C LEU A 240 20.61 -7.67 -11.12
N THR A 241 21.40 -8.37 -10.32
CA THR A 241 21.54 -9.82 -10.36
C THR A 241 21.54 -10.39 -8.96
N PRO A 242 21.12 -11.63 -8.74
CA PRO A 242 21.00 -12.23 -7.39
C PRO A 242 22.29 -12.21 -6.55
N THR A 243 23.45 -12.14 -7.19
CA THR A 243 24.78 -12.11 -6.56
C THR A 243 25.53 -10.79 -6.79
N GLY A 244 24.89 -9.81 -7.45
CA GLY A 244 25.49 -8.51 -7.74
C GLY A 244 25.64 -7.63 -6.49
N PRO A 245 26.39 -6.54 -6.61
CA PRO A 245 26.47 -5.56 -5.54
C PRO A 245 25.14 -4.84 -5.33
N LEU A 246 24.93 -4.33 -4.11
CA LEU A 246 23.87 -3.37 -3.86
C LEU A 246 24.16 -2.07 -4.62
N ILE A 247 23.18 -1.57 -5.33
CA ILE A 247 23.24 -0.30 -6.06
C ILE A 247 22.10 0.61 -5.58
N ASP A 248 22.35 1.91 -5.67
CA ASP A 248 21.35 2.93 -5.37
C ASP A 248 20.36 3.04 -6.53
N SER A 249 19.09 2.81 -6.26
CA SER A 249 17.97 2.90 -7.21
C SER A 249 17.00 4.03 -6.89
N THR A 250 17.35 4.94 -5.98
CA THR A 250 16.50 6.04 -5.53
C THR A 250 15.91 6.85 -6.68
N ASP A 251 16.73 7.14 -7.69
CA ASP A 251 16.37 7.93 -8.89
C ASP A 251 15.68 7.12 -10.00
N TRP A 252 15.46 5.83 -9.82
CA TRP A 252 14.84 5.02 -10.85
C TRP A 252 13.39 5.45 -11.08
N SER A 253 12.98 5.44 -12.34
CA SER A 253 11.62 5.84 -12.69
C SER A 253 10.58 4.86 -12.14
N PRO A 254 9.61 5.31 -11.32
CA PRO A 254 8.52 4.44 -10.85
C PRO A 254 7.43 4.24 -11.91
N SER A 255 7.53 4.92 -13.07
CA SER A 255 6.49 4.92 -14.09
C SER A 255 6.17 3.53 -14.65
N TRP A 256 7.15 2.62 -14.61
CA TRP A 256 6.94 1.23 -15.02
C TRP A 256 5.99 0.48 -14.09
N ALA A 257 5.92 0.86 -12.82
CA ALA A 257 4.97 0.28 -11.88
C ALA A 257 3.58 0.93 -11.97
N SER A 258 3.49 2.13 -12.58
CA SER A 258 2.25 2.84 -12.89
C SER A 258 1.24 2.78 -11.73
N TRP A 259 -0.02 2.55 -12.03
CA TRP A 259 -1.11 2.44 -11.05
C TRP A 259 -1.10 1.13 -10.23
N ALA A 260 -0.13 0.27 -10.51
CA ALA A 260 0.11 -0.94 -9.74
C ALA A 260 1.13 -0.76 -8.60
N GLY A 261 1.98 0.32 -8.65
CA GLY A 261 3.09 0.37 -7.70
C GLY A 261 3.86 1.69 -7.60
N ALA A 262 3.43 2.79 -8.24
CA ALA A 262 4.24 3.99 -8.35
C ALA A 262 4.10 4.97 -7.19
N MET A 263 3.15 4.81 -6.27
CA MET A 263 2.90 5.79 -5.22
C MET A 263 4.04 5.88 -4.20
N ILE A 264 4.12 7.06 -3.61
CA ILE A 264 4.91 7.37 -2.42
C ILE A 264 3.98 7.68 -1.25
N SER A 265 4.45 7.41 -0.03
CA SER A 265 3.74 7.71 1.22
C SER A 265 4.73 7.84 2.38
N THR A 266 4.21 8.03 3.57
CA THR A 266 4.97 8.05 4.83
C THR A 266 4.41 7.03 5.82
N LEU A 267 5.15 6.76 6.89
CA LEU A 267 4.70 5.90 7.97
C LEU A 267 3.37 6.40 8.58
N GLU A 268 3.26 7.71 8.79
CA GLU A 268 2.08 8.33 9.40
C GLU A 268 0.83 8.23 8.51
N ASP A 269 0.97 8.48 7.21
CA ASP A 269 -0.15 8.34 6.28
C ASP A 269 -0.63 6.88 6.16
N LEU A 270 0.30 5.92 6.12
CA LEU A 270 -0.05 4.50 6.09
C LEU A 270 -0.71 4.03 7.39
N ARG A 271 -0.34 4.59 8.56
CA ARG A 271 -1.03 4.37 9.83
C ARG A 271 -2.52 4.71 9.75
N ILE A 272 -2.86 5.78 9.02
CA ILE A 272 -4.25 6.20 8.81
C ILE A 272 -4.91 5.35 7.71
N TRP A 273 -4.19 5.09 6.63
CA TRP A 273 -4.72 4.40 5.46
C TRP A 273 -5.14 2.96 5.75
N VAL A 274 -4.28 2.18 6.39
CA VAL A 274 -4.48 0.72 6.49
C VAL A 274 -5.74 0.34 7.28
N PRO A 275 -6.03 0.90 8.47
CA PRO A 275 -7.30 0.65 9.14
C PRO A 275 -8.49 1.20 8.35
N ALA A 276 -8.37 2.34 7.68
CA ALA A 276 -9.44 2.88 6.82
C ALA A 276 -9.77 1.93 5.65
N LEU A 277 -8.74 1.32 5.04
CA LEU A 277 -8.86 0.32 3.99
C LEU A 277 -9.58 -0.95 4.51
N ALA A 278 -9.10 -1.50 5.63
CA ALA A 278 -9.59 -2.76 6.17
C ALA A 278 -11.02 -2.67 6.71
N THR A 279 -11.40 -1.51 7.29
CA THR A 279 -12.74 -1.27 7.83
C THR A 279 -13.72 -0.68 6.81
N GLY A 280 -13.24 -0.25 5.62
CA GLY A 280 -14.09 0.30 4.57
C GLY A 280 -14.56 1.72 4.83
N LYS A 281 -13.76 2.56 5.50
CA LYS A 281 -14.14 3.92 5.88
C LYS A 281 -14.60 4.80 4.71
N LEU A 282 -14.12 4.52 3.50
CA LEU A 282 -14.44 5.28 2.28
C LEU A 282 -15.47 4.59 1.37
N LEU A 283 -16.08 3.49 1.81
CA LEU A 283 -16.99 2.68 1.00
C LEU A 283 -18.30 2.43 1.76
N THR A 284 -19.34 2.10 1.02
CA THR A 284 -20.55 1.56 1.66
C THR A 284 -20.27 0.19 2.28
N PRO A 285 -21.00 -0.22 3.34
CA PRO A 285 -20.85 -1.54 3.95
C PRO A 285 -20.99 -2.69 2.94
N ALA A 286 -21.89 -2.55 1.96
CA ALA A 286 -22.12 -3.57 0.93
C ALA A 286 -20.89 -3.75 0.01
N THR A 287 -20.26 -2.66 -0.42
CA THR A 287 -19.08 -2.72 -1.26
C THR A 287 -17.84 -3.16 -0.48
N GLN A 288 -17.70 -2.74 0.79
CA GLN A 288 -16.65 -3.26 1.65
C GLN A 288 -16.80 -4.77 1.89
N GLN A 289 -18.01 -5.27 2.08
CA GLN A 289 -18.25 -6.71 2.18
C GLN A 289 -17.78 -7.45 0.92
N GLN A 290 -18.01 -6.89 -0.28
CA GLN A 290 -17.52 -7.47 -1.53
C GLN A 290 -15.96 -7.41 -1.62
N ARG A 291 -15.32 -6.34 -1.13
CA ARG A 291 -13.85 -6.26 -1.04
C ARG A 291 -13.28 -7.42 -0.24
N LEU A 292 -13.90 -7.73 0.90
CA LEU A 292 -13.44 -8.75 1.84
C LEU A 292 -13.81 -10.20 1.42
N GLN A 293 -14.57 -10.39 0.34
CA GLN A 293 -14.79 -11.72 -0.24
C GLN A 293 -13.53 -12.17 -0.97
N THR A 294 -12.75 -13.01 -0.34
CA THR A 294 -11.44 -13.48 -0.81
C THR A 294 -11.51 -14.78 -1.59
N VAL A 295 -10.48 -15.01 -2.39
CA VAL A 295 -10.22 -16.27 -3.11
C VAL A 295 -8.88 -16.84 -2.70
N ALA A 296 -8.69 -18.15 -2.85
CA ALA A 296 -7.39 -18.79 -2.63
C ALA A 296 -6.32 -18.22 -3.55
N MET A 297 -5.08 -18.25 -3.11
CA MET A 297 -3.88 -17.77 -3.81
C MET A 297 -2.89 -18.92 -4.07
N PRO A 298 -3.25 -19.97 -4.82
CA PRO A 298 -2.32 -21.08 -5.03
C PRO A 298 -0.99 -20.58 -5.62
N PRO A 299 0.18 -21.14 -5.23
CA PRO A 299 0.32 -22.35 -4.40
C PRO A 299 0.44 -22.11 -2.88
N VAL A 300 0.10 -20.93 -2.36
CA VAL A 300 0.20 -20.66 -0.92
C VAL A 300 -0.93 -21.36 -0.14
N PRO A 301 -0.78 -21.55 1.21
CA PRO A 301 -1.79 -22.14 2.05
C PRO A 301 -3.15 -21.44 1.97
N ASP A 302 -4.25 -22.19 2.22
CA ASP A 302 -5.63 -21.70 2.07
C ASP A 302 -6.02 -20.58 3.05
N ASP A 303 -5.26 -20.35 4.09
CA ASP A 303 -5.41 -19.26 5.08
C ASP A 303 -4.76 -17.94 4.63
N ILE A 304 -4.10 -17.93 3.47
CA ILE A 304 -3.63 -16.75 2.77
C ILE A 304 -4.49 -16.56 1.51
N ARG A 305 -5.24 -15.47 1.47
CA ARG A 305 -6.29 -15.27 0.46
C ARG A 305 -6.23 -13.85 -0.12
N TYR A 306 -6.81 -13.64 -1.31
CA TYR A 306 -6.83 -12.34 -1.97
C TYR A 306 -8.25 -11.86 -2.23
N GLY A 307 -8.55 -10.62 -1.82
CA GLY A 307 -9.80 -9.92 -2.05
C GLY A 307 -9.71 -8.92 -3.21
N LEU A 308 -10.52 -7.85 -3.16
CA LEU A 308 -10.44 -6.80 -4.16
C LEU A 308 -9.31 -5.82 -3.81
N GLY A 309 -8.10 -6.07 -4.34
CA GLY A 309 -6.91 -5.27 -4.13
C GLY A 309 -6.30 -5.33 -2.73
N ILE A 310 -6.60 -6.37 -1.99
CA ILE A 310 -6.06 -6.64 -0.64
C ILE A 310 -5.77 -8.13 -0.49
N PHE A 311 -4.87 -8.50 0.38
CA PHE A 311 -4.79 -9.85 0.90
C PHE A 311 -5.38 -9.93 2.32
N ASP A 312 -5.74 -11.13 2.73
CA ASP A 312 -5.98 -11.57 4.09
C ASP A 312 -5.00 -12.71 4.39
N ALA A 313 -4.11 -12.47 5.33
CA ALA A 313 -3.10 -13.43 5.75
C ALA A 313 -3.23 -13.64 7.27
N HIS A 314 -3.88 -14.74 7.66
CA HIS A 314 -4.15 -15.08 9.07
C HIS A 314 -4.90 -13.97 9.84
N GLY A 315 -5.88 -13.31 9.19
CA GLY A 315 -6.66 -12.21 9.78
C GLY A 315 -5.98 -10.85 9.73
N TRP A 316 -4.78 -10.75 9.13
CA TRP A 316 -4.14 -9.48 8.80
C TRP A 316 -4.53 -9.05 7.39
N ILE A 317 -5.28 -7.96 7.30
CA ILE A 317 -5.80 -7.40 6.07
C ILE A 317 -4.92 -6.24 5.62
N GLY A 318 -4.53 -6.21 4.35
CA GLY A 318 -3.72 -5.14 3.81
C GLY A 318 -3.00 -5.50 2.53
N HIS A 319 -1.80 -4.99 2.36
CA HIS A 319 -0.92 -5.32 1.24
C HIS A 319 0.55 -5.11 1.59
N ASN A 320 1.43 -5.90 0.95
CA ASN A 320 2.85 -5.60 0.89
C ASN A 320 3.19 -4.89 -0.43
N GLY A 321 4.36 -4.31 -0.50
CA GLY A 321 4.86 -3.67 -1.71
C GLY A 321 6.34 -3.90 -1.92
N SER A 322 6.75 -4.05 -3.17
CA SER A 322 8.16 -4.12 -3.57
C SER A 322 8.33 -3.35 -4.88
N ILE A 323 9.34 -2.53 -4.93
CA ILE A 323 9.81 -1.79 -6.10
C ILE A 323 11.31 -1.62 -5.93
N PRO A 324 12.13 -1.53 -7.01
CA PRO A 324 13.57 -1.42 -6.85
C PRO A 324 13.98 -0.42 -5.77
N GLY A 325 14.71 -0.92 -4.77
CA GLY A 325 15.19 -0.15 -3.64
C GLY A 325 14.28 -0.04 -2.43
N TYR A 326 13.03 -0.51 -2.50
CA TYR A 326 12.07 -0.28 -1.42
C TYR A 326 11.11 -1.45 -1.24
N GLN A 327 10.84 -1.80 0.01
CA GLN A 327 9.73 -2.68 0.39
C GLN A 327 8.85 -2.05 1.46
N THR A 328 7.58 -2.37 1.41
CA THR A 328 6.57 -1.91 2.37
C THR A 328 5.72 -3.09 2.82
N LEU A 329 5.41 -3.15 4.11
CA LEU A 329 4.30 -3.91 4.66
C LEU A 329 3.32 -2.92 5.29
N ALA A 330 2.03 -3.07 4.99
CA ALA A 330 0.98 -2.22 5.54
C ALA A 330 -0.26 -3.08 5.79
N ILE A 331 -0.48 -3.47 7.05
CA ILE A 331 -1.49 -4.45 7.47
C ILE A 331 -2.24 -3.99 8.72
N TYR A 332 -3.49 -4.43 8.84
CA TYR A 332 -4.37 -4.22 9.98
C TYR A 332 -5.08 -5.51 10.37
N SER A 333 -5.12 -5.81 11.66
CA SER A 333 -5.94 -6.89 12.20
C SER A 333 -7.20 -6.31 12.84
N PRO A 334 -8.41 -6.60 12.30
CA PRO A 334 -9.66 -6.19 12.94
C PRO A 334 -9.87 -6.85 14.31
N ALA A 335 -9.40 -8.08 14.51
CA ALA A 335 -9.51 -8.79 15.78
C ALA A 335 -8.67 -8.14 16.89
N GLU A 336 -7.43 -7.76 16.56
CA GLU A 336 -6.49 -7.11 17.47
C GLU A 336 -6.65 -5.58 17.48
N GLN A 337 -7.43 -5.01 16.57
CA GLN A 337 -7.52 -3.56 16.32
C GLN A 337 -6.15 -2.91 16.18
N THR A 338 -5.21 -3.63 15.56
CA THR A 338 -3.79 -3.27 15.52
C THR A 338 -3.32 -3.06 14.09
N THR A 339 -2.64 -1.95 13.86
CA THR A 339 -1.98 -1.60 12.61
C THR A 339 -0.49 -1.90 12.72
N VAL A 340 0.08 -2.51 11.68
CA VAL A 340 1.53 -2.69 11.52
C VAL A 340 1.94 -2.13 10.17
N VAL A 341 2.94 -1.25 10.19
CA VAL A 341 3.59 -0.72 8.98
C VAL A 341 5.09 -0.90 9.11
N ALA A 342 5.72 -1.43 8.06
CA ALA A 342 7.18 -1.51 7.95
C ALA A 342 7.61 -0.96 6.57
N LEU A 343 8.57 -0.04 6.55
CA LEU A 343 9.15 0.61 5.38
C LEU A 343 10.64 0.29 5.34
N LEU A 344 11.09 -0.40 4.30
CA LEU A 344 12.45 -0.94 4.18
C LEU A 344 13.13 -0.34 2.95
N ASN A 345 14.34 0.16 3.09
CA ASN A 345 15.08 0.77 2.00
C ASN A 345 15.90 -0.25 1.17
N THR A 346 15.33 -1.42 0.96
CA THR A 346 15.81 -2.42 -0.01
C THR A 346 14.67 -3.33 -0.48
N ASP A 347 14.78 -3.84 -1.72
CA ASP A 347 13.94 -4.91 -2.26
C ASP A 347 14.68 -6.25 -2.36
N VAL A 348 15.93 -6.30 -1.90
CA VAL A 348 16.80 -7.48 -2.02
C VAL A 348 16.45 -8.53 -0.97
N ALA A 349 16.01 -9.71 -1.41
CA ALA A 349 15.77 -10.85 -0.55
C ALA A 349 17.05 -11.72 -0.47
N LYS A 350 17.60 -11.85 0.73
CA LYS A 350 18.72 -12.78 1.05
C LYS A 350 18.24 -14.12 1.57
N GLN A 351 16.96 -14.24 1.84
CA GLN A 351 16.27 -15.43 2.31
C GLN A 351 15.11 -15.78 1.37
N PRO A 352 14.51 -16.97 1.44
CA PRO A 352 13.37 -17.33 0.59
C PRO A 352 12.18 -16.39 0.72
N ALA A 353 11.92 -15.87 1.94
CA ALA A 353 10.85 -14.88 2.16
C ALA A 353 11.34 -13.45 1.93
N GLN A 354 10.43 -12.60 1.48
CA GLN A 354 10.69 -11.17 1.31
C GLN A 354 11.00 -10.50 2.66
N PRO A 355 11.95 -9.55 2.72
CA PRO A 355 12.25 -8.80 3.94
C PRO A 355 11.01 -8.23 4.64
N SER A 356 10.09 -7.63 3.90
CA SER A 356 8.85 -7.08 4.48
C SER A 356 7.97 -8.15 5.15
N THR A 357 7.94 -9.38 4.61
CA THR A 357 7.27 -10.53 5.24
C THR A 357 7.96 -10.94 6.53
N LEU A 358 9.31 -11.02 6.51
CA LEU A 358 10.08 -11.37 7.70
C LEU A 358 9.86 -10.37 8.85
N PHE A 359 9.82 -9.06 8.54
CA PHE A 359 9.48 -8.02 9.50
C PHE A 359 8.07 -8.20 10.06
N GLY A 360 7.08 -8.40 9.19
CA GLY A 360 5.70 -8.65 9.61
C GLY A 360 5.59 -9.86 10.54
N THR A 361 6.21 -10.98 10.18
CA THR A 361 6.24 -12.19 10.99
C THR A 361 6.91 -11.95 12.36
N ALA A 362 8.06 -11.29 12.40
CA ALA A 362 8.79 -11.02 13.64
C ALA A 362 8.00 -10.08 14.57
N ILE A 363 7.42 -9.02 14.02
CA ILE A 363 6.62 -8.07 14.78
C ILE A 363 5.37 -8.74 15.35
N THR A 364 4.61 -9.45 14.52
CA THR A 364 3.35 -10.05 14.94
C THR A 364 3.54 -11.22 15.91
N LYS A 365 4.66 -11.94 15.87
CA LYS A 365 5.02 -12.92 16.91
C LYS A 365 5.12 -12.30 18.30
N VAL A 366 5.55 -11.05 18.41
CA VAL A 366 5.66 -10.35 19.69
C VAL A 366 4.31 -9.79 20.15
N ILE A 367 3.57 -9.12 19.24
CA ILE A 367 2.36 -8.36 19.63
C ILE A 367 1.07 -9.18 19.57
N SER A 368 1.04 -10.24 18.76
CA SER A 368 -0.14 -11.07 18.49
C SER A 368 0.28 -12.53 18.21
N PRO A 369 0.83 -13.25 19.18
CA PRO A 369 1.39 -14.60 18.98
C PRO A 369 0.37 -15.64 18.54
N ASP A 370 -0.92 -15.42 18.81
CA ASP A 370 -2.01 -16.29 18.36
C ASP A 370 -2.44 -16.03 16.91
N HIS A 371 -2.04 -14.89 16.33
CA HIS A 371 -2.36 -14.48 14.96
C HIS A 371 -1.11 -13.95 14.25
N VAL A 372 -0.11 -14.81 14.07
CA VAL A 372 1.15 -14.42 13.43
C VAL A 372 0.93 -14.18 11.95
N PHE A 373 1.35 -13.02 11.45
CA PHE A 373 1.37 -12.74 10.03
C PHE A 373 2.38 -13.63 9.30
N LEU A 374 1.89 -14.39 8.33
CA LEU A 374 2.72 -15.19 7.42
C LEU A 374 2.24 -14.89 5.99
N LEU A 375 3.19 -14.62 5.10
CA LEU A 375 2.92 -14.44 3.67
C LEU A 375 4.03 -15.16 2.91
N GLU A 376 3.88 -16.47 2.76
CA GLU A 376 4.85 -17.28 2.04
C GLU A 376 4.78 -16.96 0.55
N ASN A 377 5.90 -16.69 -0.09
CA ASN A 377 6.17 -16.50 -1.54
C ASN A 377 4.94 -16.33 -2.49
N ALA A 378 3.89 -15.67 -2.01
CA ALA A 378 2.60 -15.54 -2.68
C ALA A 378 2.64 -14.65 -3.93
N ILE A 379 3.70 -13.83 -4.08
CA ILE A 379 3.86 -12.90 -5.20
C ILE A 379 5.13 -13.28 -5.94
N PRO A 380 5.04 -13.79 -7.20
CA PRO A 380 6.20 -14.01 -8.02
C PRO A 380 6.99 -12.70 -8.17
N GLN A 381 8.28 -12.74 -7.86
CA GLN A 381 9.17 -11.63 -8.13
C GLN A 381 9.69 -11.76 -9.57
N PRO A 382 9.87 -10.67 -10.32
CA PRO A 382 10.61 -10.70 -11.57
C PRO A 382 12.01 -11.30 -11.29
N ARG A 383 12.40 -12.27 -12.08
CA ARG A 383 13.75 -12.87 -12.02
C ARG A 383 14.71 -12.05 -12.83
#